data_f3e88c3a4cbc0d0d44714e2845584ebb
#
_entry.id   f3e88c3a4cbc0d0d44714e2845584ebb
#
_cell.length_a   1.000
_cell.length_b   1.000
_cell.length_c   1.000
_cell.angle_alpha   90.00
_cell.angle_beta   90.00
_cell.angle_gamma   90.00
#
_symmetry.space_group_name_H-M   'P 1'
#
loop_
_entity.id
_entity.type
_entity.pdbx_description
1 polymer ?
#
loop_
_entity_poly.entity_id
_entity_poly.type
_entity_poly.pdbx_seq_one_letter_code
_entity_poly.pdbx_strand_id
1 'polypeptide(L)'
;MSRNYPFSAIVGQEDMKLAILVAALDPSVGGVLVMGDRGTGKSTAVRGLAALLPNMTVVQNCPYGCDPKAMAGACAICDTQSNSKTKVKTEVRPVPVVDLPLGATEDRVLGALDIEKALTLGEKAFEPGLLARAHRGFLYIDEVNLLDDHLVDLLIDLAASGQNVVEREGLS
;
A
#
# COMPACT_ATOMS: atom_id res chain seq x y z
N MET A 1 20.03 -3.60 -10.96
CA MET A 1 19.34 -3.29 -9.70
C MET A 1 19.90 -1.98 -9.16
N SER A 2 19.12 -0.92 -9.12
CA SER A 2 19.50 0.34 -8.48
C SER A 2 19.67 0.05 -6.98
N ARG A 3 20.84 0.30 -6.42
CA ARG A 3 21.07 0.18 -4.97
C ARG A 3 20.35 1.35 -4.30
N ASN A 4 19.39 1.07 -3.43
CA ASN A 4 18.80 2.10 -2.60
C ASN A 4 19.90 2.72 -1.71
N TYR A 5 19.83 4.04 -1.54
CA TYR A 5 20.72 4.74 -0.62
C TYR A 5 20.42 4.25 0.81
N PRO A 6 21.44 3.86 1.60
CA PRO A 6 21.20 3.33 2.95
C PRO A 6 20.53 4.36 3.85
N PHE A 7 19.48 3.96 4.57
CA PHE A 7 18.76 4.83 5.50
C PHE A 7 19.70 5.42 6.57
N SER A 8 20.61 4.60 7.10
CA SER A 8 21.59 5.02 8.11
C SER A 8 22.65 6.01 7.60
N ALA A 9 22.83 6.13 6.28
CA ALA A 9 23.75 7.07 5.68
C ALA A 9 23.14 8.45 5.39
N ILE A 10 21.83 8.62 5.64
CA ILE A 10 21.16 9.92 5.49
C ILE A 10 21.59 10.81 6.65
N VAL A 11 22.27 11.90 6.31
CA VAL A 11 22.75 12.89 7.27
C VAL A 11 21.67 13.95 7.52
N GLY A 12 21.44 14.28 8.78
CA GLY A 12 20.36 15.20 9.16
C GLY A 12 18.98 14.56 9.08
N GLN A 13 17.93 15.39 9.05
CA GLN A 13 16.53 14.96 8.96
C GLN A 13 16.09 14.01 10.10
N GLU A 14 16.61 14.22 11.31
CA GLU A 14 16.43 13.29 12.43
C GLU A 14 14.95 13.13 12.80
N ASP A 15 14.18 14.23 12.83
CA ASP A 15 12.74 14.20 13.12
C ASP A 15 11.97 13.43 12.06
N MET A 16 12.28 13.64 10.78
CA MET A 16 11.67 12.90 9.68
C MET A 16 12.01 11.40 9.77
N LYS A 17 13.27 11.06 9.99
CA LYS A 17 13.71 9.67 10.15
C LYS A 17 13.00 9.01 11.33
N LEU A 18 12.90 9.70 12.45
CA LEU A 18 12.19 9.19 13.62
C LEU A 18 10.71 8.98 13.34
N ALA A 19 10.04 9.96 12.71
CA ALA A 19 8.61 9.87 12.39
C ALA A 19 8.29 8.67 11.49
N ILE A 20 9.06 8.47 10.41
CA ILE A 20 8.83 7.33 9.51
C ILE A 20 9.20 5.99 10.14
N LEU A 21 10.17 5.94 11.07
CA LEU A 21 10.46 4.75 11.87
C LEU A 21 9.30 4.40 12.80
N VAL A 22 8.75 5.40 13.50
CA VAL A 22 7.59 5.19 14.39
C VAL A 22 6.40 4.67 13.60
N ALA A 23 6.07 5.28 12.46
CA ALA A 23 4.97 4.82 11.60
C ALA A 23 5.20 3.40 11.03
N ALA A 24 6.46 3.02 10.79
CA ALA A 24 6.78 1.67 10.34
C ALA A 24 6.67 0.60 11.44
N LEU A 25 6.87 0.99 12.70
CA LEU A 25 6.79 0.08 13.86
C LEU A 25 5.38 -0.03 14.43
N ASP A 26 4.62 1.05 14.36
CA ASP A 26 3.25 1.12 14.85
C ASP A 26 2.28 1.52 13.73
N PRO A 27 1.60 0.55 13.12
CA PRO A 27 0.63 0.83 12.07
C PRO A 27 -0.55 1.71 12.50
N SER A 28 -0.81 1.85 13.81
CA SER A 28 -1.88 2.72 14.32
C SER A 28 -1.60 4.21 14.10
N VAL A 29 -0.36 4.58 13.83
CA VAL A 29 0.01 5.97 13.46
C VAL A 29 -0.59 6.39 12.12
N GLY A 30 -0.93 5.43 11.26
CA GLY A 30 -1.60 5.66 9.99
C GLY A 30 -0.72 6.31 8.92
N GLY A 31 -0.07 7.43 9.20
CA GLY A 31 0.78 8.12 8.23
C GLY A 31 1.64 9.23 8.83
N VAL A 32 2.55 9.74 8.01
CA VAL A 32 3.46 10.84 8.37
C VAL A 32 3.41 11.92 7.30
N LEU A 33 3.11 13.14 7.69
CA LEU A 33 3.21 14.32 6.83
C LEU A 33 4.57 14.98 7.04
N VAL A 34 5.39 15.00 5.99
CA VAL A 34 6.72 15.62 6.02
C VAL A 34 6.70 16.93 5.26
N MET A 35 6.81 18.03 5.96
CA MET A 35 6.99 19.37 5.38
C MET A 35 8.45 19.61 5.05
N GLY A 36 8.73 20.37 4.00
CA GLY A 36 10.08 20.77 3.59
C GLY A 36 10.26 20.83 2.09
N ASP A 37 11.34 21.47 1.68
CA ASP A 37 11.65 21.76 0.27
C ASP A 37 11.86 20.50 -0.56
N ARG A 38 11.79 20.68 -1.88
CA ARG A 38 12.13 19.64 -2.87
C ARG A 38 13.61 19.25 -2.73
N GLY A 39 13.92 18.00 -3.01
CA GLY A 39 15.31 17.54 -3.02
C GLY A 39 15.92 17.25 -1.64
N THR A 40 15.15 17.32 -0.56
CA THR A 40 15.63 17.04 0.81
C THR A 40 15.74 15.54 1.13
N GLY A 41 15.57 14.66 0.16
CA GLY A 41 15.77 13.21 0.32
C GLY A 41 14.61 12.45 0.95
N LYS A 42 13.38 13.04 0.99
CA LYS A 42 12.18 12.40 1.57
C LYS A 42 11.92 11.01 0.98
N SER A 43 11.83 10.89 -0.33
CA SER A 43 11.61 9.61 -1.02
C SER A 43 12.76 8.62 -0.81
N THR A 44 13.98 9.13 -0.74
CA THR A 44 15.18 8.32 -0.46
C THR A 44 15.12 7.71 0.92
N ALA A 45 14.64 8.46 1.92
CA ALA A 45 14.50 8.00 3.30
C ALA A 45 13.46 6.87 3.39
N VAL A 46 12.28 7.04 2.79
CA VAL A 46 11.23 6.00 2.79
C VAL A 46 11.72 4.71 2.11
N ARG A 47 12.36 4.83 0.95
CA ARG A 47 12.90 3.64 0.23
C ARG A 47 14.06 3.00 1.00
N GLY A 48 14.91 3.80 1.62
CA GLY A 48 16.00 3.31 2.47
C GLY A 48 15.48 2.56 3.68
N LEU A 49 14.42 3.07 4.32
CA LEU A 49 13.76 2.39 5.45
C LEU A 49 13.11 1.08 5.00
N ALA A 50 12.34 1.09 3.93
CA ALA A 50 11.69 -0.13 3.42
C ALA A 50 12.70 -1.25 3.11
N ALA A 51 13.88 -0.88 2.64
CA ALA A 51 14.96 -1.83 2.38
C ALA A 51 15.62 -2.40 3.66
N LEU A 52 15.45 -1.73 4.82
CA LEU A 52 15.92 -2.22 6.11
C LEU A 52 14.92 -3.17 6.77
N LEU A 53 13.64 -3.04 6.46
CA LEU A 53 12.60 -3.87 7.06
C LEU A 53 12.76 -5.33 6.61
N PRO A 54 12.40 -6.29 7.49
CA PRO A 54 12.43 -7.70 7.13
C PRO A 54 11.45 -7.97 5.99
N ASN A 55 11.81 -8.91 5.12
CA ASN A 55 10.91 -9.35 4.07
C ASN A 55 9.61 -9.91 4.66
N MET A 56 8.51 -9.67 3.98
CA MET A 56 7.19 -10.15 4.36
C MET A 56 6.93 -11.55 3.78
N THR A 57 6.32 -12.41 4.59
CA THR A 57 5.68 -13.61 4.08
C THR A 57 4.26 -13.28 3.64
N VAL A 58 3.92 -13.63 2.41
CA VAL A 58 2.61 -13.37 1.81
C VAL A 58 2.03 -14.64 1.20
N VAL A 59 0.71 -14.66 1.02
CA VAL A 59 0.02 -15.73 0.30
C VAL A 59 0.41 -15.67 -1.18
N GLN A 60 0.87 -16.79 -1.73
CA GLN A 60 1.29 -16.89 -3.13
C GLN A 60 0.11 -16.60 -4.06
N ASN A 61 0.36 -15.82 -5.10
CA ASN A 61 -0.63 -15.37 -6.10
C ASN A 61 -1.75 -14.49 -5.52
N CYS A 62 -1.63 -14.00 -4.28
CA CYS A 62 -2.54 -12.99 -3.78
C CYS A 62 -2.10 -11.60 -4.27
N PRO A 63 -2.97 -10.85 -5.00
CA PRO A 63 -2.63 -9.53 -5.52
C PRO A 63 -2.44 -8.49 -4.39
N TYR A 64 -3.07 -8.74 -3.23
CA TYR A 64 -3.01 -7.86 -2.06
C TYR A 64 -1.84 -8.15 -1.12
N GLY A 65 -1.08 -9.25 -1.33
CA GLY A 65 0.00 -9.63 -0.42
C GLY A 65 -0.47 -9.92 1.01
N CYS A 66 -1.64 -10.56 1.17
CA CYS A 66 -2.22 -10.88 2.46
C CYS A 66 -1.28 -11.74 3.33
N ASP A 67 -1.40 -11.56 4.65
CA ASP A 67 -0.66 -12.37 5.62
C ASP A 67 -1.25 -13.79 5.68
N PRO A 68 -0.44 -14.84 5.48
CA PRO A 68 -0.91 -16.21 5.60
C PRO A 68 -1.43 -16.58 7.00
N LYS A 69 -1.11 -15.78 8.02
CA LYS A 69 -1.62 -15.96 9.39
C LYS A 69 -2.97 -15.27 9.65
N ALA A 70 -3.36 -14.34 8.79
CA ALA A 70 -4.58 -13.52 8.93
C ALA A 70 -5.36 -13.52 7.61
N MET A 71 -5.69 -14.72 7.11
CA MET A 71 -6.33 -14.88 5.80
C MET A 71 -7.84 -14.69 5.83
N ALA A 72 -8.50 -15.04 6.94
CA ALA A 72 -9.95 -14.96 7.05
C ALA A 72 -10.43 -13.50 7.01
N GLY A 73 -11.32 -13.18 6.06
CA GLY A 73 -11.81 -11.82 5.82
C GLY A 73 -10.80 -10.87 5.15
N ALA A 74 -9.61 -11.36 4.77
CA ALA A 74 -8.58 -10.51 4.19
C ALA A 74 -8.86 -10.15 2.71
N CYS A 75 -9.25 -11.12 1.91
CA CYS A 75 -9.72 -10.92 0.53
C CYS A 75 -10.39 -12.22 0.02
N ALA A 76 -11.21 -12.11 -1.02
CA ALA A 76 -11.95 -13.24 -1.58
C ALA A 76 -11.07 -14.44 -1.96
N ILE A 77 -9.86 -14.19 -2.48
CA ILE A 77 -8.91 -15.25 -2.84
C ILE A 77 -8.40 -15.97 -1.57
N CYS A 78 -8.02 -15.21 -0.55
CA CYS A 78 -7.51 -15.76 0.70
C CYS A 78 -8.60 -16.47 1.49
N ASP A 79 -9.83 -15.96 1.49
CA ASP A 79 -10.97 -16.63 2.13
C ASP A 79 -11.26 -17.98 1.51
N THR A 80 -11.25 -18.07 0.19
CA THR A 80 -11.42 -19.35 -0.51
C THR A 80 -10.32 -20.35 -0.15
N GLN A 81 -9.08 -19.88 -0.04
CA GLN A 81 -7.92 -20.71 0.32
C GLN A 81 -7.94 -21.09 1.81
N SER A 82 -8.38 -20.20 2.70
CA SER A 82 -8.45 -20.48 4.14
C SER A 82 -9.44 -21.60 4.48
N ASN A 83 -10.53 -21.68 3.71
CA ASN A 83 -11.58 -22.70 3.83
C ASN A 83 -11.20 -24.04 3.18
N SER A 84 -10.09 -24.08 2.43
CA SER A 84 -9.61 -25.32 1.80
C SER A 84 -8.76 -26.12 2.79
N LYS A 85 -8.85 -27.46 2.71
CA LYS A 85 -7.98 -28.37 3.49
C LYS A 85 -6.53 -28.40 2.97
N THR A 86 -6.23 -27.66 1.93
CA THR A 86 -4.92 -27.65 1.28
C THR A 86 -4.00 -26.65 1.96
N LYS A 87 -2.75 -27.04 2.21
CA LYS A 87 -1.75 -26.15 2.81
C LYS A 87 -1.53 -24.93 1.89
N VAL A 88 -1.74 -23.74 2.45
CA VAL A 88 -1.56 -22.47 1.73
C VAL A 88 -0.09 -22.34 1.31
N LYS A 89 0.12 -22.06 0.04
CA LYS A 89 1.45 -21.73 -0.48
C LYS A 89 1.79 -20.28 -0.15
N THR A 90 3.02 -20.06 0.26
CA THR A 90 3.51 -18.74 0.65
C THR A 90 4.75 -18.37 -0.16
N GLU A 91 5.00 -17.09 -0.29
CA GLU A 91 6.21 -16.55 -0.86
C GLU A 91 6.76 -15.41 0.01
N VAL A 92 8.01 -15.07 -0.20
CA VAL A 92 8.68 -13.99 0.54
C VAL A 92 8.89 -12.82 -0.40
N ARG A 93 8.41 -11.64 0.00
CA ARG A 93 8.54 -10.39 -0.77
C ARG A 93 9.15 -9.28 0.09
N PRO A 94 9.89 -8.34 -0.51
CA PRO A 94 10.29 -7.12 0.20
C PRO A 94 9.05 -6.26 0.51
N VAL A 95 9.18 -5.39 1.52
CA VAL A 95 8.14 -4.40 1.85
C VAL A 95 7.96 -3.46 0.64
N PRO A 96 6.73 -3.33 0.10
CA PRO A 96 6.48 -2.49 -1.06
C PRO A 96 6.57 -1.00 -0.71
N VAL A 97 7.11 -0.22 -1.63
CA VAL A 97 6.98 1.24 -1.64
C VAL A 97 6.33 1.61 -2.96
N VAL A 98 5.10 2.10 -2.88
CA VAL A 98 4.29 2.47 -4.04
C VAL A 98 4.21 3.99 -4.12
N ASP A 99 4.60 4.55 -5.25
CA ASP A 99 4.46 5.98 -5.49
C ASP A 99 3.05 6.29 -5.99
N LEU A 100 2.44 7.32 -5.43
CA LEU A 100 1.22 7.90 -5.96
C LEU A 100 1.58 8.96 -7.01
N PRO A 101 1.25 8.75 -8.30
CA PRO A 101 1.53 9.76 -9.32
C PRO A 101 0.65 10.99 -9.14
N LEU A 102 1.19 12.16 -9.42
CA LEU A 102 0.38 13.38 -9.58
C LEU A 102 -0.66 13.17 -10.68
N GLY A 103 -1.90 13.56 -10.41
CA GLY A 103 -3.02 13.33 -11.33
C GLY A 103 -3.54 11.88 -11.37
N ALA A 104 -3.24 11.07 -10.37
CA ALA A 104 -3.91 9.78 -10.19
C ALA A 104 -5.41 10.01 -9.98
N THR A 105 -6.23 9.27 -10.71
CA THR A 105 -7.68 9.26 -10.50
C THR A 105 -8.03 8.39 -9.29
N GLU A 106 -9.20 8.63 -8.69
CA GLU A 106 -9.72 7.83 -7.58
C GLU A 106 -9.73 6.33 -7.92
N ASP A 107 -10.18 5.97 -9.12
CA ASP A 107 -10.20 4.57 -9.60
C ASP A 107 -8.81 3.94 -9.61
N ARG A 108 -7.78 4.70 -9.97
CA ARG A 108 -6.41 4.22 -9.96
C ARG A 108 -5.87 4.04 -8.54
N VAL A 109 -6.35 4.84 -7.60
CA VAL A 109 -5.94 4.78 -6.18
C VAL A 109 -6.64 3.65 -5.47
N LEU A 110 -7.96 3.63 -5.51
CA LEU A 110 -8.80 2.64 -4.83
C LEU A 110 -8.87 1.30 -5.57
N GLY A 111 -8.95 1.37 -6.89
CA GLY A 111 -9.26 0.28 -7.78
C GLY A 111 -10.60 0.49 -8.48
N ALA A 112 -10.84 -0.27 -9.51
CA ALA A 112 -12.03 -0.15 -10.36
C ALA A 112 -12.61 -1.49 -10.74
N LEU A 113 -13.82 -1.47 -11.30
CA LEU A 113 -14.40 -2.65 -11.94
C LEU A 113 -13.57 -3.01 -13.18
N ASP A 114 -13.19 -4.26 -13.32
CA ASP A 114 -12.57 -4.81 -14.53
C ASP A 114 -13.63 -4.92 -15.64
N ILE A 115 -13.75 -3.83 -16.41
CA ILE A 115 -14.77 -3.71 -17.48
C ILE A 115 -14.53 -4.76 -18.56
N GLU A 116 -13.29 -5.13 -18.84
CA GLU A 116 -12.97 -6.12 -19.86
C GLU A 116 -13.51 -7.50 -19.46
N LYS A 117 -13.30 -7.93 -18.22
CA LYS A 117 -13.87 -9.19 -17.71
C LYS A 117 -15.38 -9.12 -17.59
N ALA A 118 -15.93 -7.99 -17.18
CA ALA A 118 -17.38 -7.81 -17.09
C ALA A 118 -18.04 -7.97 -18.47
N LEU A 119 -17.46 -7.41 -19.52
CA LEU A 119 -18.01 -7.46 -20.88
C LEU A 119 -17.75 -8.79 -21.59
N THR A 120 -16.58 -9.40 -21.38
CA THR A 120 -16.20 -10.63 -22.11
C THR A 120 -16.67 -11.90 -21.44
N LEU A 121 -16.65 -11.94 -20.10
CA LEU A 121 -16.97 -13.14 -19.32
C LEU A 121 -18.29 -13.02 -18.56
N GLY A 122 -18.90 -11.84 -18.51
CA GLY A 122 -20.07 -11.57 -17.69
C GLY A 122 -19.78 -11.63 -16.17
N GLU A 123 -18.51 -11.63 -15.79
CA GLU A 123 -18.09 -11.73 -14.40
C GLU A 123 -17.70 -10.35 -13.87
N LYS A 124 -18.27 -9.96 -12.72
CA LYS A 124 -17.85 -8.78 -11.99
C LYS A 124 -16.50 -9.10 -11.32
N ALA A 125 -15.43 -8.49 -11.79
CA ALA A 125 -14.11 -8.58 -11.19
C ALA A 125 -13.62 -7.18 -10.79
N PHE A 126 -12.89 -7.10 -9.68
CA PHE A 126 -12.30 -5.85 -9.20
C PHE A 126 -10.81 -5.83 -9.56
N GLU A 127 -10.36 -4.73 -10.18
CA GLU A 127 -8.95 -4.48 -10.42
C GLU A 127 -8.37 -3.67 -9.23
N PRO A 128 -7.42 -4.24 -8.46
CA PRO A 128 -6.85 -3.58 -7.30
C PRO A 128 -6.06 -2.32 -7.65
N GLY A 129 -6.33 -1.22 -6.95
CA GLY A 129 -5.63 0.05 -7.11
C GLY A 129 -4.26 0.11 -6.44
N LEU A 130 -3.69 1.33 -6.39
CA LEU A 130 -2.38 1.57 -5.79
C LEU A 130 -2.37 1.31 -4.28
N LEU A 131 -3.46 1.55 -3.58
CA LEU A 131 -3.61 1.24 -2.15
C LEU A 131 -3.45 -0.25 -1.87
N ALA A 132 -4.11 -1.09 -2.65
CA ALA A 132 -3.98 -2.53 -2.53
C ALA A 132 -2.53 -3.00 -2.78
N ARG A 133 -1.82 -2.36 -3.72
CA ARG A 133 -0.40 -2.64 -3.99
C ARG A 133 0.52 -2.18 -2.88
N ALA A 134 0.12 -1.13 -2.12
CA ALA A 134 0.85 -0.62 -0.97
C ALA A 134 0.53 -1.36 0.34
N HIS A 135 -0.42 -2.30 0.31
CA HIS A 135 -0.84 -3.04 1.50
C HIS A 135 0.35 -3.68 2.22
N ARG A 136 0.42 -3.47 3.53
CA ARG A 136 1.54 -3.88 4.41
C ARG A 136 2.90 -3.25 4.03
N GLY A 137 2.87 -2.11 3.36
CA GLY A 137 4.05 -1.35 2.93
C GLY A 137 3.83 0.14 3.05
N PHE A 138 4.41 0.90 2.14
CA PHE A 138 4.33 2.35 2.13
C PHE A 138 3.67 2.86 0.85
N LEU A 139 2.68 3.71 0.99
CA LEU A 139 2.23 4.59 -0.08
C LEU A 139 2.98 5.93 0.07
N TYR A 140 3.83 6.24 -0.88
CA TYR A 140 4.55 7.51 -0.91
C TYR A 140 3.84 8.51 -1.81
N ILE A 141 3.51 9.64 -1.23
CA ILE A 141 2.84 10.74 -1.92
C ILE A 141 3.80 11.92 -1.94
N ASP A 142 4.26 12.28 -3.14
CA ASP A 142 5.03 13.51 -3.31
C ASP A 142 4.08 14.67 -3.60
N GLU A 143 4.35 15.82 -2.96
CA GLU A 143 3.56 17.04 -3.18
C GLU A 143 2.05 16.85 -2.98
N VAL A 144 1.65 16.35 -1.82
CA VAL A 144 0.24 16.11 -1.47
C VAL A 144 -0.67 17.33 -1.72
N ASN A 145 -0.12 18.54 -1.66
CA ASN A 145 -0.80 19.79 -1.95
C ASN A 145 -1.20 19.97 -3.43
N LEU A 146 -0.74 19.11 -4.32
CA LEU A 146 -1.12 19.11 -5.75
C LEU A 146 -2.15 18.04 -6.09
N LEU A 147 -2.57 17.24 -5.12
CA LEU A 147 -3.66 16.29 -5.30
C LEU A 147 -5.01 17.01 -5.22
N ASP A 148 -6.02 16.42 -5.83
CA ASP A 148 -7.40 16.86 -5.68
C ASP A 148 -7.85 16.71 -4.22
N ASP A 149 -8.56 17.71 -3.68
CA ASP A 149 -9.00 17.74 -2.28
C ASP A 149 -9.74 16.45 -1.87
N HIS A 150 -10.60 15.95 -2.76
CA HIS A 150 -11.32 14.70 -2.51
C HIS A 150 -10.41 13.49 -2.30
N LEU A 151 -9.31 13.40 -3.07
CA LEU A 151 -8.31 12.33 -2.88
C LEU A 151 -7.54 12.50 -1.58
N VAL A 152 -7.25 13.74 -1.19
CA VAL A 152 -6.57 14.03 0.07
C VAL A 152 -7.44 13.60 1.25
N ASP A 153 -8.72 13.98 1.25
CA ASP A 153 -9.67 13.60 2.30
C ASP A 153 -9.78 12.07 2.43
N LEU A 154 -9.93 11.39 1.29
CA LEU A 154 -9.99 9.92 1.24
C LEU A 154 -8.72 9.28 1.82
N LEU A 155 -7.54 9.79 1.47
CA LEU A 155 -6.27 9.27 1.98
C LEU A 155 -6.08 9.52 3.47
N ILE A 156 -6.56 10.66 3.99
CA ILE A 156 -6.56 10.98 5.42
C ILE A 156 -7.48 10.03 6.18
N ASP A 157 -8.71 9.83 5.70
CA ASP A 157 -9.67 8.92 6.32
C ASP A 157 -9.14 7.49 6.36
N LEU A 158 -8.50 7.06 5.28
CA LEU A 158 -7.87 5.76 5.19
C LEU A 158 -6.68 5.62 6.16
N ALA A 159 -5.86 6.65 6.28
CA ALA A 159 -4.76 6.67 7.23
C ALA A 159 -5.27 6.61 8.68
N ALA A 160 -6.39 7.27 8.97
CA ALA A 160 -7.01 7.28 10.30
C ALA A 160 -7.72 5.97 10.66
N SER A 161 -8.43 5.36 9.70
CA SER A 161 -9.22 4.13 9.93
C SER A 161 -8.40 2.84 9.78
N GLY A 162 -7.34 2.88 9.01
CA GLY A 162 -6.56 1.70 8.62
C GLY A 162 -7.31 0.73 7.71
N GLN A 163 -8.52 1.09 7.27
CA GLN A 163 -9.37 0.25 6.43
C GLN A 163 -9.94 1.05 5.26
N ASN A 164 -9.98 0.43 4.09
CA ASN A 164 -10.64 0.97 2.93
C ASN A 164 -11.79 0.04 2.51
N VAL A 165 -13.01 0.52 2.70
CA VAL A 165 -14.22 -0.18 2.24
C VAL A 165 -14.68 0.50 0.96
N VAL A 166 -14.47 -0.16 -0.18
CA VAL A 166 -14.92 0.34 -1.49
C VAL A 166 -16.22 -0.34 -1.84
N GLU A 167 -17.33 0.39 -1.70
CA GLU A 167 -18.64 -0.06 -2.16
C GLU A 167 -18.92 0.56 -3.52
N ARG A 168 -18.73 -0.20 -4.60
CA ARG A 168 -19.05 0.23 -5.95
C ARG A 168 -19.91 -0.83 -6.65
N GLU A 169 -21.07 -0.44 -7.10
CA GLU A 169 -22.00 -1.26 -7.93
C GLU A 169 -22.28 -2.66 -7.36
N GLY A 170 -22.35 -2.79 -6.03
CA GLY A 170 -22.63 -4.05 -5.34
C GLY A 170 -21.43 -5.01 -5.23
N LEU A 171 -20.21 -4.46 -5.30
CA LEU A 171 -18.96 -5.12 -4.90
C LEU A 171 -18.43 -4.43 -3.65
N SER A 172 -18.11 -5.21 -2.64
CA SER A 172 -17.47 -4.74 -1.40
C SER A 172 -16.23 -5.56 -1.09
#